data_137de6d1d3b344a37cdca7ae45551610
#
_entry.id   137de6d1d3b344a37cdca7ae45551610
#
_cell.length_a   1.000
_cell.length_b   1.000
_cell.length_c   1.000
_cell.angle_alpha   90.00
_cell.angle_beta   90.00
_cell.angle_gamma   90.00
#
_symmetry.space_group_name_H-M   'P 1'
#
loop_
_entity.id
_entity.type
_entity.pdbx_description
1 polymer ?
#
loop_
_entity_poly.entity_id
_entity_poly.type
_entity_poly.pdbx_seq_one_letter_code
_entity_poly.pdbx_strand_id
1 'polypeptide(L)'
;GLYDRIIMTRIPEEEIRIKTNIGFLPVNENNLVYKAIMLMKNKYKLDGGIEVDLNKFIPVAAGMAGGSSDAACALFGMNRLFELNVPMKELMKLGERSLQGFRICHFVIFL
;
A
#
# COMPACT_ATOMS: atom_id res chain seq x y z
N GLY A 1 -6.16 -9.00 18.33
CA GLY A 1 -5.67 -7.64 18.28
C GLY A 1 -6.27 -6.83 17.16
N LEU A 2 -6.07 -5.53 17.24
CA LEU A 2 -6.53 -4.62 16.20
C LEU A 2 -5.42 -4.40 15.19
N TYR A 3 -5.66 -4.80 13.96
CA TYR A 3 -4.72 -4.60 12.88
C TYR A 3 -5.48 -4.49 11.55
N ASP A 4 -4.87 -3.81 10.59
CA ASP A 4 -5.43 -3.75 9.25
C ASP A 4 -4.95 -4.95 8.45
N ARG A 5 -5.75 -5.39 7.49
CA ARG A 5 -5.41 -6.48 6.60
C ARG A 5 -5.42 -5.97 5.17
N ILE A 6 -4.33 -6.23 4.47
CA ILE A 6 -4.18 -5.83 3.08
C ILE A 6 -3.94 -7.08 2.25
N ILE A 7 -4.79 -7.29 1.26
CA ILE A 7 -4.62 -8.38 0.29
C ILE A 7 -4.34 -7.73 -1.05
N MET A 8 -3.17 -8.02 -1.62
CA MET A 8 -2.74 -7.44 -2.87
C MET A 8 -2.62 -8.52 -3.93
N THR A 9 -3.23 -8.28 -5.09
CA THR A 9 -3.25 -9.23 -6.19
C THR A 9 -2.86 -8.53 -7.47
N ARG A 10 -1.95 -9.12 -8.23
CA ARG A 10 -1.62 -8.60 -9.57
C ARG A 10 -2.77 -8.88 -10.53
N ILE A 11 -3.10 -7.89 -11.35
CA ILE A 11 -4.12 -8.02 -12.40
C ILE A 11 -3.51 -7.59 -13.73
N PRO A 12 -4.02 -8.13 -14.86
CA PRO A 12 -3.48 -7.78 -16.18
C PRO A 12 -3.82 -6.37 -16.62
N GLU A 13 -4.93 -5.82 -16.17
CA GLU A 13 -5.35 -4.46 -16.51
C GLU A 13 -4.40 -3.42 -15.90
N GLU A 14 -4.09 -2.38 -16.67
CA GLU A 14 -3.23 -1.29 -16.22
C GLU A 14 -3.99 -0.32 -15.33
N GLU A 15 -4.38 -0.79 -14.15
CA GLU A 15 -5.10 0.05 -13.20
C GLU A 15 -4.81 -0.38 -11.77
N ILE A 16 -5.12 0.50 -10.84
CA ILE A 16 -5.02 0.24 -9.42
C ILE A 16 -6.45 0.27 -8.87
N ARG A 17 -6.93 -0.87 -8.40
CA ARG A 17 -8.26 -1.00 -7.81
C ARG A 17 -8.12 -1.14 -6.31
N ILE A 18 -8.79 -0.27 -5.57
CA ILE A 18 -8.79 -0.37 -4.10
C ILE A 18 -10.20 -0.63 -3.64
N LYS A 19 -10.35 -1.69 -2.86
CA LYS A 19 -11.60 -2.00 -2.16
C LYS A 19 -11.34 -1.84 -0.68
N THR A 20 -12.27 -1.25 0.03
CA THR A 20 -12.12 -1.04 1.46
C THR A 20 -13.46 -1.19 2.18
N ASN A 21 -13.39 -1.59 3.44
CA ASN A 21 -14.58 -1.68 4.30
C ASN A 21 -14.98 -0.33 4.89
N ILE A 22 -14.19 0.73 4.67
CA ILE A 22 -14.47 2.08 5.18
C ILE A 22 -14.97 2.96 4.05
N GLY A 23 -16.26 3.26 4.05
CA GLY A 23 -16.90 3.95 2.95
C GLY A 23 -16.42 5.38 2.67
N PHE A 24 -15.86 6.06 3.69
CA PHE A 24 -15.38 7.42 3.51
C PHE A 24 -13.89 7.50 3.12
N LEU A 25 -13.18 6.37 3.08
CA LEU A 25 -11.79 6.40 2.62
C LEU A 25 -11.77 6.55 1.10
N PRO A 26 -10.93 7.43 0.57
CA PRO A 26 -10.80 7.53 -0.88
C PRO A 26 -10.20 6.24 -1.45
N VAL A 27 -10.62 5.89 -2.66
CA VAL A 27 -10.10 4.70 -3.37
C VAL A 27 -9.34 5.10 -4.62
N ASN A 28 -8.91 6.33 -4.69
CA ASN A 28 -8.20 6.91 -5.81
C ASN A 28 -6.82 7.43 -5.36
N GLU A 29 -6.25 8.33 -6.14
CA GLU A 29 -4.92 8.88 -5.89
C GLU A 29 -4.77 9.63 -4.56
N ASN A 30 -5.86 9.89 -3.86
CA ASN A 30 -5.80 10.50 -2.53
C ASN A 30 -5.57 9.48 -1.42
N ASN A 31 -5.61 8.20 -1.75
CA ASN A 31 -5.33 7.14 -0.79
C ASN A 31 -3.82 6.88 -0.74
N LEU A 32 -3.26 6.78 0.46
CA LEU A 32 -1.82 6.58 0.62
C LEU A 32 -1.34 5.23 0.07
N VAL A 33 -2.19 4.20 0.13
CA VAL A 33 -1.87 2.90 -0.47
C VAL A 33 -1.77 3.04 -1.99
N TYR A 34 -2.71 3.77 -2.59
CA TYR A 34 -2.67 4.04 -4.02
C TYR A 34 -1.39 4.77 -4.40
N LYS A 35 -1.03 5.79 -3.62
CA LYS A 35 0.20 6.56 -3.87
C LYS A 35 1.44 5.69 -3.76
N ALA A 36 1.47 4.79 -2.78
CA ALA A 36 2.61 3.88 -2.61
C ALA A 36 2.76 2.96 -3.82
N ILE A 37 1.65 2.42 -4.32
CA ILE A 37 1.67 1.55 -5.50
C ILE A 37 2.14 2.32 -6.72
N MET A 38 1.61 3.52 -6.94
CA MET A 38 2.04 4.36 -8.07
C MET A 38 3.52 4.71 -7.98
N LEU A 39 4.01 5.01 -6.79
CA LEU A 39 5.41 5.30 -6.58
C LEU A 39 6.29 4.14 -7.05
N MET A 40 5.93 2.92 -6.65
CA MET A 40 6.68 1.73 -7.04
C MET A 40 6.57 1.46 -8.54
N LYS A 41 5.38 1.59 -9.10
CA LYS A 41 5.18 1.38 -10.54
C LYS A 41 6.02 2.35 -11.37
N ASN A 42 6.04 3.61 -10.97
CA ASN A 42 6.79 4.63 -11.71
C ASN A 42 8.30 4.45 -11.55
N LYS A 43 8.75 4.18 -10.33
CA LYS A 43 10.18 4.06 -10.06
C LYS A 43 10.80 2.84 -10.73
N TYR A 44 10.10 1.71 -10.69
CA TYR A 44 10.64 0.45 -11.21
C TYR A 44 10.03 0.05 -12.55
N LYS A 45 9.21 0.93 -13.14
CA LYS A 45 8.61 0.74 -14.47
C LYS A 45 7.88 -0.60 -14.58
N LEU A 46 6.95 -0.80 -13.65
CA LEU A 46 6.21 -2.05 -13.56
C LEU A 46 4.96 -2.01 -14.45
N ASP A 47 4.76 -3.08 -15.19
CA ASP A 47 3.59 -3.25 -16.06
C ASP A 47 2.49 -4.02 -15.34
N GLY A 48 1.25 -3.80 -15.80
CA GLY A 48 0.08 -4.44 -15.21
C GLY A 48 -0.45 -3.64 -14.04
N GLY A 49 -1.48 -4.16 -13.42
CA GLY A 49 -2.15 -3.48 -12.33
C GLY A 49 -2.17 -4.27 -11.04
N ILE A 50 -2.79 -3.66 -10.05
CA ILE A 50 -2.91 -4.23 -8.70
C ILE A 50 -4.33 -4.03 -8.21
N GLU A 51 -4.91 -5.08 -7.66
CA GLU A 51 -6.13 -4.99 -6.88
C GLU A 51 -5.76 -5.10 -5.41
N VAL A 52 -6.26 -4.17 -4.61
CA VAL A 52 -6.01 -4.12 -3.18
C VAL A 52 -7.32 -4.26 -2.44
N ASP A 53 -7.38 -5.21 -1.52
CA ASP A 53 -8.49 -5.35 -0.59
C ASP A 53 -7.99 -4.88 0.76
N LEU A 54 -8.40 -3.68 1.14
CA LEU A 54 -7.93 -3.01 2.34
C LEU A 54 -9.00 -3.06 3.41
N ASN A 55 -8.81 -3.91 4.40
CA ASN A 55 -9.74 -4.05 5.51
C ASN A 55 -9.16 -3.35 6.74
N LYS A 56 -9.79 -2.25 7.12
CA LYS A 56 -9.35 -1.42 8.22
C LYS A 56 -10.04 -1.87 9.51
N PHE A 57 -9.24 -2.33 10.47
CA PHE A 57 -9.73 -2.73 11.79
C PHE A 57 -9.19 -1.81 12.88
N ILE A 58 -8.13 -1.06 12.59
CA ILE A 58 -7.62 -0.04 13.50
C ILE A 58 -8.53 1.18 13.35
N PRO A 59 -9.03 1.77 14.47
CA PRO A 59 -9.89 2.94 14.38
C PRO A 59 -9.25 4.07 13.57
N VAL A 60 -10.04 4.62 12.65
CA VAL A 60 -9.61 5.74 11.83
C VAL A 60 -10.09 7.03 12.50
N ALA A 61 -9.20 7.70 13.19
CA ALA A 61 -9.51 9.00 13.73
C ALA A 61 -8.97 10.07 12.77
N ALA A 62 -9.54 11.26 12.81
CA ALA A 62 -9.21 12.32 11.88
C ALA A 62 -7.69 12.57 11.80
N GLY A 63 -7.18 12.53 10.61
CA GLY A 63 -5.76 12.79 10.35
C GLY A 63 -4.81 11.71 10.76
N MET A 64 -5.30 10.50 10.97
CA MET A 64 -4.49 9.52 11.62
C MET A 64 -3.67 8.60 10.78
N ALA A 65 -2.78 8.12 11.41
CA ALA A 65 -1.61 7.40 11.02
C ALA A 65 -1.82 6.00 10.46
N GLY A 66 -3.01 5.46 10.53
CA GLY A 66 -3.31 4.14 9.96
C GLY A 66 -2.98 4.04 8.48
N GLY A 67 -3.18 5.14 7.75
CA GLY A 67 -2.88 5.19 6.33
C GLY A 67 -1.40 5.05 6.01
N SER A 68 -0.51 5.62 6.82
CA SER A 68 0.92 5.52 6.61
C SER A 68 1.42 4.10 6.80
N SER A 69 0.87 3.39 7.79
CA SER A 69 1.21 1.99 8.02
C SER A 69 0.79 1.12 6.83
N ASP A 70 -0.41 1.36 6.32
CA ASP A 70 -0.91 0.60 5.17
C ASP A 70 -0.10 0.91 3.91
N ALA A 71 0.31 2.16 3.74
CA ALA A 71 1.16 2.55 2.61
C ALA A 71 2.52 1.85 2.68
N ALA A 72 3.10 1.76 3.88
CA ALA A 72 4.34 1.02 4.06
C ALA A 72 4.16 -0.45 3.69
N CYS A 73 3.05 -1.05 4.12
CA CYS A 73 2.73 -2.42 3.73
C CYS A 73 2.61 -2.56 2.21
N ALA A 74 2.03 -1.57 1.55
CA ALA A 74 1.89 -1.59 0.10
C ALA A 74 3.24 -1.55 -0.61
N LEU A 75 4.21 -0.79 -0.10
CA LEU A 75 5.56 -0.78 -0.65
C LEU A 75 6.19 -2.17 -0.56
N PHE A 76 6.10 -2.81 0.61
CA PHE A 76 6.61 -4.17 0.79
C PHE A 76 5.88 -5.16 -0.11
N GLY A 77 4.56 -4.99 -0.21
CA GLY A 77 3.74 -5.84 -1.07
C GLY A 77 4.15 -5.77 -2.53
N MET A 78 4.36 -4.58 -3.04
CA MET A 78 4.79 -4.39 -4.42
C MET A 78 6.16 -5.02 -4.65
N ASN A 79 7.09 -4.82 -3.71
CA ASN A 79 8.41 -5.40 -3.80
C ASN A 79 8.34 -6.92 -3.92
N ARG A 80 7.49 -7.53 -3.12
CA ARG A 80 7.35 -8.99 -3.10
C ARG A 80 6.62 -9.52 -4.32
N LEU A 81 5.49 -8.90 -4.69
CA LEU A 81 4.68 -9.36 -5.82
C LEU A 81 5.41 -9.28 -7.14
N PHE A 82 6.23 -8.27 -7.32
CA PHE A 82 6.98 -8.07 -8.57
C PHE A 82 8.41 -8.59 -8.47
N GLU A 83 8.74 -9.25 -7.35
CA GLU A 83 10.06 -9.86 -7.14
C GLU A 83 11.22 -8.91 -7.42
N LEU A 84 11.10 -7.68 -6.90
CA LEU A 84 12.08 -6.63 -7.18
C LEU A 84 13.35 -6.75 -6.37
N ASN A 85 13.29 -7.42 -5.23
CA ASN A 85 14.42 -7.58 -4.32
C ASN A 85 15.03 -6.26 -3.85
N VAL A 86 14.18 -5.24 -3.71
CA VAL A 86 14.62 -3.95 -3.18
C VAL A 86 14.94 -4.12 -1.70
N PRO A 87 16.11 -3.68 -1.23
CA PRO A 87 16.45 -3.80 0.18
C PRO A 87 15.47 -3.00 1.06
N MET A 88 15.18 -3.54 2.24
CA MET A 88 14.29 -2.91 3.21
C MET A 88 14.67 -1.45 3.46
N LYS A 89 15.94 -1.18 3.60
CA LYS A 89 16.47 0.15 3.85
C LYS A 89 16.07 1.14 2.76
N GLU A 90 16.08 0.71 1.51
CA GLU A 90 15.71 1.53 0.38
C GLU A 90 14.20 1.78 0.35
N LEU A 91 13.40 0.75 0.63
CA LEU A 91 11.95 0.90 0.72
C LEU A 91 11.57 1.89 1.83
N MET A 92 12.23 1.82 2.96
CA MET A 92 11.98 2.74 4.06
C MET A 92 12.29 4.17 3.68
N LYS A 93 13.37 4.40 2.94
CA LYS A 93 13.72 5.74 2.46
C LYS A 93 12.67 6.28 1.49
N LEU A 94 12.14 5.44 0.63
CA LEU A 94 11.05 5.83 -0.26
C LEU A 94 9.83 6.26 0.51
N GLY A 95 9.45 5.49 1.52
CA GLY A 95 8.31 5.82 2.36
C GLY A 95 8.48 7.12 3.11
N GLU A 96 9.64 7.34 3.69
CA GLU A 96 9.93 8.55 4.45
C GLU A 96 9.86 9.81 3.58
N ARG A 97 10.38 9.74 2.37
CA ARG A 97 10.42 10.89 1.46
C ARG A 97 9.08 11.21 0.84
N SER A 98 8.30 10.19 0.53
CA SER A 98 7.13 10.35 -0.35
C SER A 98 5.81 10.19 0.37
N LEU A 99 5.77 9.53 1.52
CA LEU A 99 4.55 9.15 2.21
C LEU A 99 4.41 9.72 3.62
N GLN A 100 5.24 10.68 3.97
CA GLN A 100 5.17 11.40 5.25
C GLN A 100 5.33 10.52 6.49
N GLY A 101 6.24 9.57 6.42
CA GLY A 101 6.53 8.75 7.55
C GLY A 101 6.24 7.27 7.30
N PHE A 102 6.78 6.48 8.19
CA PHE A 102 6.78 5.05 8.04
C PHE A 102 6.41 4.42 9.36
N ARG A 103 5.47 3.50 9.34
CA ARG A 103 5.12 2.72 10.52
C ARG A 103 5.26 1.25 10.22
N ILE A 104 5.39 0.45 11.26
CA ILE A 104 5.51 -0.99 11.09
C ILE A 104 4.22 -1.53 10.47
N CYS A 105 4.40 -2.37 9.46
CA CYS A 105 3.33 -3.08 8.82
C CYS A 105 2.79 -4.14 9.76
N HIS A 106 1.47 -4.14 9.99
CA HIS A 106 0.85 -5.13 10.86
C HIS A 106 0.57 -6.44 10.15
N PHE A 107 0.02 -6.37 8.95
CA PHE A 107 -0.39 -7.57 8.27
C PHE A 107 -0.62 -7.35 6.78
N VAL A 108 0.01 -8.18 5.94
CA VAL A 108 -0.15 -8.14 4.49
C VAL A 108 -0.23 -9.57 3.96
N ILE A 109 -1.18 -9.82 3.06
CA ILE A 109 -1.28 -11.08 2.33
C ILE A 109 -1.03 -10.80 0.86
N PHE A 110 -0.21 -11.63 0.24
CA PHE A 110 0.08 -11.56 -1.19
C PHE A 110 -0.53 -12.77 -1.90
N LEU A 111 -1.23 -12.53 -2.96
CA LEU A 111 -1.84 -13.60 -3.75
C LEU A 111 -1.32 -13.58 -5.18
#